data_25e3fe764e88a95c5914c384ab6e8bfb
#
_entry.id   25e3fe764e88a95c5914c384ab6e8bfb
#
_cell.length_a   1.000
_cell.length_b   1.000
_cell.length_c   1.000
_cell.angle_alpha   90.00
_cell.angle_beta   90.00
_cell.angle_gamma   90.00
#
_symmetry.space_group_name_H-M   'P 1'
#
loop_
_entity.id
_entity.type
_entity.pdbx_description
1 polymer ?
#
loop_
_entity_poly.entity_id
_entity_poly.type
_entity_poly.pdbx_seq_one_letter_code
_entity_poly.pdbx_strand_id
1 'polypeptide(L)'
;MVRDKAGGWLKLHQAAYVKEILATFDMTDSGQVDTPMDPGTAQALMDLPIATTDNLDTQVVKKYQKLVGMLIWLHKTRPDLLFTINLLSRFLKTPTARHFDLARSRVLKYLQGTIYWGVAFCRENDTWKLSAQADADLAGDKHTSRSTLGYFARMGKYGAISFHSTLERKICTSTQQAETYAVSSCLRDVLWIRVLLGDLGVIQADPTVIDSDNQGVQLQSTKQINHATAKHFRISQAFIRQNGEDGGSRINKVDSKDNASDTFTKPLYAAAFKTHRLTIMGPQAPPGSTTACPRRGGVTENKSS
;
A
#
# COMPACT_ATOMS: atom_id res chain seq x y z
N MET A 1 -13.06 5.89 15.08
CA MET A 1 -13.13 4.41 15.14
C MET A 1 -14.61 4.01 15.21
N VAL A 2 -15.02 3.06 14.38
CA VAL A 2 -16.37 2.46 14.44
C VAL A 2 -16.19 0.98 14.68
N ARG A 3 -16.96 0.42 15.61
CA ARG A 3 -16.90 -1.00 16.00
C ARG A 3 -18.31 -1.58 16.07
N ASP A 4 -18.51 -2.70 15.41
CA ASP A 4 -19.70 -3.56 15.59
C ASP A 4 -19.26 -4.87 16.27
N LYS A 5 -19.63 -5.03 17.54
CA LYS A 5 -19.32 -6.24 18.31
C LYS A 5 -20.11 -7.45 17.83
N ALA A 6 -21.38 -7.26 17.43
CA ALA A 6 -22.25 -8.32 16.98
C ALA A 6 -21.87 -8.79 15.56
N GLY A 7 -21.55 -7.86 14.67
CA GLY A 7 -21.08 -8.15 13.32
C GLY A 7 -19.60 -8.53 13.24
N GLY A 8 -18.84 -8.44 14.35
CA GLY A 8 -17.43 -8.85 14.41
C GLY A 8 -16.51 -8.03 13.53
N TRP A 9 -16.73 -6.71 13.39
CA TRP A 9 -15.84 -5.85 12.60
C TRP A 9 -15.44 -4.56 13.34
N LEU A 10 -14.30 -4.03 12.92
CA LEU A 10 -13.73 -2.78 13.40
C LEU A 10 -13.23 -1.96 12.21
N LYS A 11 -13.57 -0.67 12.13
CA LYS A 11 -13.07 0.25 11.11
C LYS A 11 -12.39 1.47 11.73
N LEU A 12 -11.20 1.78 11.24
CA LEU A 12 -10.44 2.97 11.57
C LEU A 12 -10.53 3.95 10.40
N HIS A 13 -11.11 5.13 10.60
CA HIS A 13 -11.26 6.15 9.55
C HIS A 13 -11.11 7.57 10.10
N GLN A 14 -10.84 8.52 9.22
CA GLN A 14 -10.66 9.93 9.50
C GLN A 14 -11.68 10.79 8.71
N ALA A 15 -12.96 10.42 8.69
CA ALA A 15 -13.98 11.08 7.88
C ALA A 15 -14.11 12.60 8.15
N ALA A 16 -13.97 13.04 9.42
CA ALA A 16 -13.98 14.46 9.76
C ALA A 16 -12.81 15.20 9.09
N TYR A 17 -11.62 14.61 9.14
CA TYR A 17 -10.44 15.17 8.51
C TYR A 17 -10.52 15.17 6.97
N VAL A 18 -11.11 14.14 6.37
CA VAL A 18 -11.37 14.14 4.91
C VAL A 18 -12.30 15.31 4.54
N LYS A 19 -13.36 15.57 5.31
CA LYS A 19 -14.25 16.72 5.08
C LYS A 19 -13.51 18.06 5.22
N GLU A 20 -12.62 18.18 6.19
CA GLU A 20 -11.76 19.35 6.36
C GLU A 20 -10.85 19.57 5.14
N ILE A 21 -10.22 18.51 4.62
CA ILE A 21 -9.41 18.56 3.41
C ILE A 21 -10.26 19.08 2.23
N LEU A 22 -11.42 18.49 2.00
CA LEU A 22 -12.31 18.86 0.90
C LEU A 22 -12.76 20.32 1.01
N ALA A 23 -13.13 20.79 2.19
CA ALA A 23 -13.49 22.18 2.45
C ALA A 23 -12.30 23.13 2.23
N THR A 24 -11.10 22.75 2.67
CA THR A 24 -9.87 23.58 2.52
C THR A 24 -9.53 23.88 1.06
N PHE A 25 -9.90 22.99 0.14
CA PHE A 25 -9.57 23.10 -1.27
C PHE A 25 -10.80 23.32 -2.18
N ASP A 26 -11.95 23.68 -1.62
CA ASP A 26 -13.22 23.93 -2.34
C ASP A 26 -13.64 22.75 -3.23
N MET A 27 -13.65 21.52 -2.64
CA MET A 27 -13.94 20.27 -3.36
C MET A 27 -15.12 19.50 -2.76
N THR A 28 -15.92 20.11 -1.90
CA THR A 28 -17.08 19.47 -1.21
C THR A 28 -18.15 18.97 -2.18
N ASP A 29 -18.34 19.66 -3.30
CA ASP A 29 -19.34 19.32 -4.32
C ASP A 29 -18.69 18.82 -5.63
N SER A 30 -17.46 18.33 -5.55
CA SER A 30 -16.75 17.83 -6.71
C SER A 30 -17.28 16.46 -7.14
N GLY A 31 -17.16 16.15 -8.44
CA GLY A 31 -17.45 14.80 -8.95
C GLY A 31 -16.54 13.75 -8.30
N GLN A 32 -16.88 12.47 -8.49
CA GLN A 32 -16.18 11.34 -7.92
C GLN A 32 -15.37 10.58 -8.98
N VAL A 33 -14.31 9.91 -8.56
CA VAL A 33 -13.48 9.02 -9.40
C VAL A 33 -13.14 7.74 -8.64
N ASP A 34 -12.84 6.67 -9.38
CA ASP A 34 -12.66 5.32 -8.84
C ASP A 34 -11.28 5.05 -8.23
N THR A 35 -10.27 5.85 -8.61
CA THR A 35 -8.87 5.67 -8.15
C THR A 35 -8.26 7.01 -7.77
N PRO A 36 -7.39 7.05 -6.74
CA PRO A 36 -6.71 8.28 -6.34
C PRO A 36 -5.64 8.71 -7.35
N MET A 37 -5.13 7.75 -8.13
CA MET A 37 -4.16 7.95 -9.21
C MET A 37 -4.36 6.87 -10.26
N ASP A 38 -4.62 7.26 -11.49
CA ASP A 38 -4.63 6.37 -12.64
C ASP A 38 -3.34 6.50 -13.46
N PRO A 39 -3.03 5.52 -14.35
CA PRO A 39 -1.81 5.55 -15.15
C PRO A 39 -1.66 6.82 -15.99
N GLY A 40 -2.74 7.34 -16.57
CA GLY A 40 -2.70 8.55 -17.40
C GLY A 40 -2.37 9.82 -16.58
N THR A 41 -2.98 9.97 -15.41
CA THR A 41 -2.70 11.11 -14.51
C THR A 41 -1.28 11.01 -13.95
N ALA A 42 -0.83 9.83 -13.54
CA ALA A 42 0.53 9.61 -13.06
C ALA A 42 1.57 9.95 -14.13
N GLN A 43 1.33 9.48 -15.37
CA GLN A 43 2.17 9.80 -16.52
C GLN A 43 2.22 11.31 -16.77
N ALA A 44 1.06 11.99 -16.78
CA ALA A 44 0.99 13.42 -16.98
C ALA A 44 1.75 14.22 -15.89
N LEU A 45 1.72 13.75 -14.62
CA LEU A 45 2.52 14.34 -13.55
C LEU A 45 4.02 14.16 -13.76
N MET A 46 4.45 12.96 -14.18
CA MET A 46 5.86 12.65 -14.39
C MET A 46 6.45 13.30 -15.66
N ASP A 47 5.61 13.64 -16.63
CA ASP A 47 6.05 14.32 -17.87
C ASP A 47 6.13 15.85 -17.69
N LEU A 48 5.65 16.40 -16.57
CA LEU A 48 5.80 17.83 -16.29
C LEU A 48 7.26 18.20 -16.03
N PRO A 49 7.73 19.33 -16.56
CA PRO A 49 9.09 19.80 -16.29
C PRO A 49 9.27 20.08 -14.80
N ILE A 50 10.42 19.73 -14.27
CA ILE A 50 10.83 20.14 -12.94
C ILE A 50 11.13 21.64 -13.01
N ALA A 51 10.36 22.46 -12.29
CA ALA A 51 10.58 23.90 -12.25
C ALA A 51 11.97 24.21 -11.64
N THR A 52 12.63 25.22 -12.19
CA THR A 52 13.85 25.77 -11.59
C THR A 52 13.49 26.65 -10.39
N THR A 53 14.40 26.79 -9.44
CA THR A 53 14.16 27.58 -8.21
C THR A 53 13.88 29.07 -8.47
N ASP A 54 14.31 29.58 -9.62
CA ASP A 54 14.27 31.01 -9.94
C ASP A 54 12.88 31.51 -10.43
N ASN A 55 11.99 30.59 -10.82
CA ASN A 55 10.66 30.91 -11.37
C ASN A 55 9.51 30.24 -10.59
N LEU A 56 9.70 29.98 -9.29
CA LEU A 56 8.68 29.33 -8.47
C LEU A 56 7.64 30.35 -7.97
N ASP A 57 6.38 30.07 -8.26
CA ASP A 57 5.27 30.72 -7.59
C ASP A 57 5.15 30.22 -6.15
N THR A 58 5.57 31.03 -5.20
CA THR A 58 5.56 30.71 -3.76
C THR A 58 4.16 30.35 -3.25
N GLN A 59 3.10 30.92 -3.82
CA GLN A 59 1.72 30.61 -3.43
C GLN A 59 1.32 29.22 -3.90
N VAL A 60 1.70 28.84 -5.12
CA VAL A 60 1.49 27.48 -5.65
C VAL A 60 2.25 26.45 -4.81
N VAL A 61 3.51 26.74 -4.48
CA VAL A 61 4.34 25.86 -3.62
C VAL A 61 3.67 25.63 -2.28
N LYS A 62 3.24 26.68 -1.59
CA LYS A 62 2.56 26.60 -0.28
C LYS A 62 1.25 25.78 -0.36
N LYS A 63 0.43 26.04 -1.39
CA LYS A 63 -0.83 25.29 -1.58
C LYS A 63 -0.58 23.82 -1.84
N TYR A 64 0.40 23.49 -2.69
CA TYR A 64 0.79 22.11 -2.99
C TYR A 64 1.33 21.39 -1.76
N GLN A 65 2.26 22.01 -1.03
CA GLN A 65 2.82 21.46 0.20
C GLN A 65 1.75 21.25 1.28
N LYS A 66 0.78 22.18 1.40
CA LYS A 66 -0.36 22.01 2.30
C LYS A 66 -1.19 20.80 1.91
N LEU A 67 -1.55 20.63 0.63
CA LEU A 67 -2.31 19.49 0.14
C LEU A 67 -1.59 18.17 0.44
N VAL A 68 -0.34 18.05 0.02
CA VAL A 68 0.43 16.81 0.22
C VAL A 68 0.64 16.51 1.72
N GLY A 69 0.91 17.54 2.53
CA GLY A 69 1.05 17.40 3.99
C GLY A 69 -0.23 16.87 4.65
N MET A 70 -1.41 17.37 4.25
CA MET A 70 -2.69 16.85 4.74
C MET A 70 -2.92 15.39 4.30
N LEU A 71 -2.55 15.02 3.07
CA LEU A 71 -2.64 13.65 2.58
C LEU A 71 -1.69 12.71 3.33
N ILE A 72 -0.47 13.17 3.66
CA ILE A 72 0.50 12.40 4.46
C ILE A 72 -0.11 12.04 5.83
N TRP A 73 -0.82 12.94 6.48
CA TRP A 73 -1.47 12.63 7.76
C TRP A 73 -2.59 11.60 7.61
N LEU A 74 -3.29 11.64 6.48
CA LEU A 74 -4.43 10.77 6.18
C LEU A 74 -4.02 9.30 5.91
N HIS A 75 -2.80 9.04 5.44
CA HIS A 75 -2.38 7.69 5.02
C HIS A 75 -2.52 6.63 6.11
N LYS A 76 -2.44 7.00 7.39
CA LYS A 76 -2.52 6.06 8.54
C LYS A 76 -3.82 5.23 8.57
N THR A 77 -4.90 5.75 8.02
CA THR A 77 -6.18 5.04 7.89
C THR A 77 -6.59 4.84 6.43
N ARG A 78 -5.79 5.37 5.49
CA ARG A 78 -6.02 5.34 4.05
C ARG A 78 -4.78 4.83 3.31
N PRO A 79 -4.40 3.55 3.52
CA PRO A 79 -3.28 2.95 2.79
C PRO A 79 -3.46 2.94 1.27
N ASP A 80 -4.69 2.99 0.79
CA ASP A 80 -5.06 3.12 -0.63
C ASP A 80 -4.55 4.41 -1.30
N LEU A 81 -4.16 5.41 -0.54
CA LEU A 81 -3.55 6.67 -1.03
C LEU A 81 -2.02 6.63 -1.09
N LEU A 82 -1.38 5.59 -0.55
CA LEU A 82 0.03 5.66 -0.19
C LEU A 82 0.96 5.84 -1.40
N PHE A 83 0.71 5.12 -2.52
CA PHE A 83 1.43 5.34 -3.78
C PHE A 83 1.24 6.78 -4.29
N THR A 84 0.00 7.26 -4.27
CA THR A 84 -0.32 8.63 -4.71
C THR A 84 0.43 9.66 -3.89
N ILE A 85 0.47 9.51 -2.57
CA ILE A 85 1.21 10.39 -1.66
C ILE A 85 2.71 10.33 -1.95
N ASN A 86 3.26 9.13 -2.15
CA ASN A 86 4.66 8.95 -2.53
C ASN A 86 4.97 9.70 -3.84
N LEU A 87 4.16 9.50 -4.89
CA LEU A 87 4.35 10.16 -6.17
C LEU A 87 4.29 11.69 -6.05
N LEU A 88 3.26 12.23 -5.39
CA LEU A 88 3.11 13.67 -5.20
C LEU A 88 4.24 14.27 -4.35
N SER A 89 4.76 13.53 -3.39
CA SER A 89 5.85 13.99 -2.52
C SER A 89 7.16 14.26 -3.29
N ARG A 90 7.34 13.64 -4.46
CA ARG A 90 8.53 13.86 -5.32
C ARG A 90 8.63 15.30 -5.83
N PHE A 91 7.49 16.00 -5.92
CA PHE A 91 7.40 17.37 -6.44
C PHE A 91 7.29 18.46 -5.36
N LEU A 92 7.42 18.11 -4.07
CA LEU A 92 7.24 19.07 -2.94
C LEU A 92 8.17 20.29 -3.00
N LYS A 93 9.36 20.14 -3.57
CA LYS A 93 10.36 21.22 -3.63
C LYS A 93 10.03 22.23 -4.72
N THR A 94 9.59 21.76 -5.88
CA THR A 94 9.43 22.60 -7.08
C THR A 94 8.15 22.25 -7.86
N PRO A 95 6.96 22.31 -7.22
CA PRO A 95 5.71 22.04 -7.92
C PRO A 95 5.35 23.20 -8.84
N THR A 96 4.72 22.88 -9.97
CA THR A 96 4.05 23.86 -10.83
C THR A 96 2.56 23.94 -10.53
N ALA A 97 1.85 24.95 -11.03
CA ALA A 97 0.40 25.05 -10.93
C ALA A 97 -0.29 23.78 -11.49
N ARG A 98 0.25 23.21 -12.58
CA ARG A 98 -0.28 21.98 -13.18
C ARG A 98 -0.15 20.76 -12.27
N HIS A 99 0.95 20.63 -11.50
CA HIS A 99 1.08 19.59 -10.47
C HIS A 99 -0.03 19.71 -9.43
N PHE A 100 -0.31 20.95 -8.98
CA PHE A 100 -1.37 21.19 -8.01
C PHE A 100 -2.75 20.85 -8.57
N ASP A 101 -3.07 21.26 -9.80
CA ASP A 101 -4.37 21.02 -10.43
C ASP A 101 -4.63 19.52 -10.65
N LEU A 102 -3.64 18.78 -11.13
CA LEU A 102 -3.75 17.33 -11.31
C LEU A 102 -3.94 16.60 -9.97
N ALA A 103 -3.14 16.97 -8.95
CA ALA A 103 -3.28 16.40 -7.62
C ALA A 103 -4.65 16.71 -7.03
N ARG A 104 -5.07 18.00 -7.04
CA ARG A 104 -6.36 18.45 -6.53
C ARG A 104 -7.52 17.75 -7.23
N SER A 105 -7.56 17.80 -8.56
CA SER A 105 -8.69 17.26 -9.33
C SER A 105 -8.80 15.74 -9.22
N ARG A 106 -7.71 15.00 -9.04
CA ARG A 106 -7.74 13.54 -8.98
C ARG A 106 -7.96 13.02 -7.57
N VAL A 107 -7.07 13.40 -6.63
CA VAL A 107 -7.10 12.83 -5.28
C VAL A 107 -8.31 13.30 -4.50
N LEU A 108 -8.69 14.58 -4.60
CA LEU A 108 -9.81 15.10 -3.82
C LEU A 108 -11.16 14.60 -4.35
N LYS A 109 -11.31 14.38 -5.65
CA LYS A 109 -12.49 13.68 -6.19
C LYS A 109 -12.60 12.23 -5.70
N TYR A 110 -11.48 11.54 -5.57
CA TYR A 110 -11.46 10.20 -4.98
C TYR A 110 -11.85 10.25 -3.49
N LEU A 111 -11.32 11.20 -2.74
CA LEU A 111 -11.69 11.40 -1.33
C LEU A 111 -13.16 11.75 -1.17
N GLN A 112 -13.74 12.57 -2.05
CA GLN A 112 -15.16 12.92 -2.05
C GLN A 112 -16.05 11.67 -2.18
N GLY A 113 -15.67 10.74 -3.06
CA GLY A 113 -16.39 9.46 -3.21
C GLY A 113 -16.17 8.46 -2.07
N THR A 114 -15.20 8.72 -1.18
CA THR A 114 -14.73 7.75 -0.18
C THR A 114 -14.55 8.35 1.22
N ILE A 115 -15.33 9.37 1.59
CA ILE A 115 -15.20 10.12 2.85
C ILE A 115 -15.18 9.22 4.08
N TYR A 116 -16.04 8.21 4.12
CA TYR A 116 -16.20 7.32 5.27
C TYR A 116 -15.34 6.04 5.19
N TRP A 117 -14.44 5.98 4.23
CA TRP A 117 -13.59 4.81 4.08
C TRP A 117 -12.39 4.85 5.02
N GLY A 118 -11.93 3.67 5.39
CA GLY A 118 -10.80 3.47 6.27
C GLY A 118 -10.38 2.00 6.31
N VAL A 119 -9.38 1.66 7.08
CA VAL A 119 -8.98 0.26 7.25
C VAL A 119 -10.02 -0.45 8.10
N ALA A 120 -10.59 -1.53 7.57
CA ALA A 120 -11.59 -2.36 8.22
C ALA A 120 -11.04 -3.77 8.47
N PHE A 121 -11.23 -4.25 9.68
CA PHE A 121 -10.85 -5.58 10.16
C PHE A 121 -12.11 -6.38 10.43
N CYS A 122 -12.15 -7.61 9.89
CA CYS A 122 -13.27 -8.52 10.09
C CYS A 122 -12.81 -9.71 10.93
N ARG A 123 -13.64 -10.15 11.87
CA ARG A 123 -13.40 -11.36 12.65
C ARG A 123 -13.62 -12.59 11.77
N GLU A 124 -12.58 -13.38 11.58
CA GLU A 124 -12.59 -14.67 10.87
C GLU A 124 -11.93 -15.74 11.76
N ASN A 125 -12.07 -17.02 11.40
CA ASN A 125 -11.53 -18.12 12.22
C ASN A 125 -9.99 -18.09 12.33
N ASP A 126 -9.29 -17.56 11.30
CA ASP A 126 -7.81 -17.46 11.24
C ASP A 126 -7.31 -16.01 11.40
N THR A 127 -8.00 -15.20 12.20
CA THR A 127 -7.72 -13.75 12.35
C THR A 127 -6.33 -13.44 12.88
N TRP A 128 -5.66 -14.40 13.52
CA TRP A 128 -4.39 -14.16 14.20
C TRP A 128 -3.17 -14.57 13.38
N LYS A 129 -3.35 -15.07 12.17
CA LYS A 129 -2.25 -15.47 11.29
C LYS A 129 -1.72 -14.25 10.53
N LEU A 130 -0.44 -13.95 10.75
CA LEU A 130 0.26 -12.88 10.06
C LEU A 130 0.65 -13.33 8.65
N SER A 131 0.40 -12.49 7.66
CA SER A 131 0.86 -12.65 6.27
C SER A 131 1.23 -11.30 5.68
N ALA A 132 2.03 -11.29 4.62
CA ALA A 132 2.47 -10.07 3.96
C ALA A 132 2.57 -10.26 2.45
N GLN A 133 2.61 -9.16 1.71
CA GLN A 133 2.91 -9.14 0.27
C GLN A 133 3.90 -8.00 0.00
N ALA A 134 4.78 -8.20 -0.97
CA ALA A 134 5.77 -7.22 -1.40
C ALA A 134 5.87 -7.17 -2.92
N ASP A 135 6.16 -5.97 -3.45
CA ASP A 135 6.33 -5.68 -4.87
C ASP A 135 7.34 -4.55 -5.09
N ALA A 136 7.90 -4.48 -6.29
CA ALA A 136 8.75 -3.37 -6.69
C ALA A 136 8.54 -2.99 -8.16
N ASP A 137 8.30 -1.71 -8.42
CA ASP A 137 8.27 -1.15 -9.77
C ASP A 137 9.68 -0.66 -10.15
N LEU A 138 10.37 -1.42 -11.04
CA LEU A 138 11.72 -1.13 -11.48
C LEU A 138 11.77 0.17 -12.30
N ALA A 139 12.59 1.12 -11.85
CA ALA A 139 12.84 2.38 -12.55
C ALA A 139 11.56 3.19 -12.90
N GLY A 140 10.48 3.01 -12.12
CA GLY A 140 9.20 3.68 -12.36
C GLY A 140 9.25 5.21 -12.20
N ASP A 141 10.26 5.76 -11.55
CA ASP A 141 10.50 7.20 -11.52
C ASP A 141 11.33 7.64 -12.75
N LYS A 142 10.69 8.28 -13.71
CA LYS A 142 11.31 8.74 -14.95
C LYS A 142 12.42 9.77 -14.76
N HIS A 143 12.34 10.60 -13.71
CA HIS A 143 13.33 11.66 -13.48
C HIS A 143 14.63 11.14 -12.88
N THR A 144 14.56 10.07 -12.09
CA THR A 144 15.72 9.56 -11.35
C THR A 144 16.07 8.11 -11.66
N SER A 145 15.28 7.42 -12.49
CA SER A 145 15.37 5.98 -12.77
C SER A 145 15.37 5.11 -11.50
N ARG A 146 14.76 5.61 -10.42
CA ARG A 146 14.64 4.89 -9.15
C ARG A 146 13.39 4.01 -9.14
N SER A 147 13.49 2.90 -8.43
CA SER A 147 12.40 1.94 -8.23
C SER A 147 11.51 2.35 -7.08
N THR A 148 10.22 2.07 -7.17
CA THR A 148 9.29 2.21 -6.05
C THR A 148 9.12 0.85 -5.39
N LEU A 149 9.40 0.78 -4.09
CA LEU A 149 9.19 -0.42 -3.28
C LEU A 149 7.89 -0.30 -2.51
N GLY A 150 7.11 -1.38 -2.48
CA GLY A 150 5.83 -1.43 -1.80
C GLY A 150 5.62 -2.75 -1.08
N TYR A 151 5.01 -2.71 0.12
CA TYR A 151 4.60 -3.91 0.84
C TYR A 151 3.50 -3.59 1.85
N PHE A 152 2.81 -4.63 2.28
CA PHE A 152 1.95 -4.57 3.45
C PHE A 152 1.95 -5.90 4.20
N ALA A 153 1.61 -5.82 5.48
CA ALA A 153 1.32 -6.97 6.33
C ALA A 153 -0.10 -6.87 6.88
N ARG A 154 -0.75 -8.01 7.05
CA ARG A 154 -2.11 -8.14 7.56
C ARG A 154 -2.25 -9.32 8.51
N MET A 155 -3.26 -9.25 9.37
CA MET A 155 -3.71 -10.38 10.16
C MET A 155 -5.07 -10.85 9.66
N GLY A 156 -5.17 -12.11 9.24
CA GLY A 156 -6.36 -12.64 8.57
C GLY A 156 -6.48 -12.18 7.11
N LYS A 157 -7.72 -12.11 6.59
CA LYS A 157 -8.00 -11.92 5.16
C LYS A 157 -7.93 -10.47 4.69
N TYR A 158 -8.33 -9.52 5.53
CA TYR A 158 -8.52 -8.11 5.17
C TYR A 158 -7.92 -7.16 6.19
N GLY A 159 -7.57 -5.97 5.72
CA GLY A 159 -7.10 -4.87 6.54
C GLY A 159 -5.60 -4.94 6.81
N ALA A 160 -4.86 -4.06 6.17
CA ALA A 160 -3.42 -3.94 6.42
C ALA A 160 -3.17 -3.33 7.81
N ILE A 161 -2.25 -3.94 8.57
CA ILE A 161 -1.78 -3.45 9.88
C ILE A 161 -0.42 -2.73 9.77
N SER A 162 0.37 -3.07 8.76
CA SER A 162 1.57 -2.34 8.35
C SER A 162 1.57 -2.22 6.82
N PHE A 163 2.02 -1.09 6.28
CA PHE A 163 2.06 -0.86 4.85
C PHE A 163 3.08 0.22 4.52
N HIS A 164 3.71 0.10 3.36
CA HIS A 164 4.79 0.98 2.94
C HIS A 164 4.79 1.21 1.43
N SER A 165 5.15 2.43 1.03
CA SER A 165 5.48 2.80 -0.34
C SER A 165 6.61 3.81 -0.29
N THR A 166 7.75 3.48 -0.89
CA THR A 166 8.91 4.36 -0.89
C THR A 166 9.66 4.33 -2.21
N LEU A 167 10.22 5.47 -2.59
CA LEU A 167 11.17 5.54 -3.69
C LEU A 167 12.54 5.06 -3.17
N GLU A 168 13.09 3.99 -3.78
CA GLU A 168 14.39 3.46 -3.40
C GLU A 168 15.48 4.50 -3.62
N ARG A 169 16.40 4.62 -2.67
CA ARG A 169 17.47 5.63 -2.72
C ARG A 169 18.53 5.30 -3.78
N LYS A 170 18.74 4.02 -4.06
CA LYS A 170 19.71 3.53 -5.03
C LYS A 170 19.00 3.08 -6.31
N ILE A 171 19.66 3.27 -7.45
CA ILE A 171 19.18 2.73 -8.72
C ILE A 171 19.36 1.21 -8.68
N CYS A 172 18.27 0.49 -8.91
CA CYS A 172 18.29 -0.95 -9.11
C CYS A 172 18.61 -1.27 -10.57
N THR A 173 19.49 -2.22 -10.81
CA THR A 173 19.94 -2.61 -12.17
C THR A 173 19.15 -3.79 -12.73
N SER A 174 18.26 -4.38 -11.95
CA SER A 174 17.36 -5.47 -12.38
C SER A 174 16.08 -5.52 -11.54
N THR A 175 15.02 -6.05 -12.14
CA THR A 175 13.75 -6.31 -11.43
C THR A 175 13.97 -7.16 -10.19
N GLN A 176 14.76 -8.24 -10.31
CA GLN A 176 15.10 -9.12 -9.18
C GLN A 176 15.76 -8.37 -8.01
N GLN A 177 16.62 -7.37 -8.30
CA GLN A 177 17.25 -6.55 -7.27
C GLN A 177 16.22 -5.67 -6.54
N ALA A 178 15.34 -5.00 -7.28
CA ALA A 178 14.30 -4.16 -6.71
C ALA A 178 13.35 -4.98 -5.83
N GLU A 179 12.88 -6.11 -6.35
CA GLU A 179 12.03 -7.07 -5.61
C GLU A 179 12.68 -7.61 -4.34
N THR A 180 13.98 -7.98 -4.41
CA THR A 180 14.71 -8.42 -3.22
C THR A 180 14.75 -7.34 -2.14
N TYR A 181 14.89 -6.07 -2.53
CA TYR A 181 14.86 -4.96 -1.58
C TYR A 181 13.47 -4.75 -0.98
N ALA A 182 12.39 -4.90 -1.77
CA ALA A 182 11.03 -4.81 -1.28
C ALA A 182 10.75 -5.93 -0.26
N VAL A 183 11.05 -7.18 -0.59
CA VAL A 183 10.88 -8.34 0.31
C VAL A 183 11.75 -8.22 1.56
N SER A 184 13.02 -7.78 1.43
CA SER A 184 13.90 -7.56 2.59
C SER A 184 13.38 -6.47 3.54
N SER A 185 12.75 -5.42 2.99
CA SER A 185 12.13 -4.36 3.79
C SER A 185 10.86 -4.85 4.48
N CYS A 186 9.99 -5.56 3.75
CA CYS A 186 8.81 -6.22 4.29
C CYS A 186 9.15 -7.19 5.44
N LEU A 187 10.19 -8.00 5.25
CA LEU A 187 10.62 -8.98 6.24
C LEU A 187 11.04 -8.33 7.56
N ARG A 188 11.71 -7.17 7.53
CA ARG A 188 12.06 -6.44 8.76
C ARG A 188 10.83 -6.06 9.57
N ASP A 189 9.79 -5.55 8.91
CA ASP A 189 8.52 -5.20 9.54
C ASP A 189 7.81 -6.45 10.06
N VAL A 190 7.77 -7.51 9.27
CA VAL A 190 7.17 -8.81 9.67
C VAL A 190 7.82 -9.35 10.93
N LEU A 191 9.15 -9.35 11.01
CA LEU A 191 9.88 -9.83 12.19
C LEU A 191 9.57 -8.98 13.43
N TRP A 192 9.53 -7.65 13.27
CA TRP A 192 9.14 -6.76 14.36
C TRP A 192 7.71 -7.01 14.83
N ILE A 193 6.76 -7.18 13.90
CA ILE A 193 5.36 -7.48 14.23
C ILE A 193 5.27 -8.85 14.94
N ARG A 194 6.03 -9.86 14.53
CA ARG A 194 6.07 -11.17 15.21
C ARG A 194 6.51 -11.06 16.67
N VAL A 195 7.54 -10.24 16.94
CA VAL A 195 7.99 -9.97 18.32
C VAL A 195 6.87 -9.30 19.10
N LEU A 196 6.27 -8.21 18.57
CA LEU A 196 5.16 -7.51 19.21
C LEU A 196 3.96 -8.43 19.50
N LEU A 197 3.60 -9.28 18.54
CA LEU A 197 2.51 -10.25 18.72
C LEU A 197 2.84 -11.29 19.80
N GLY A 198 4.10 -11.74 19.87
CA GLY A 198 4.60 -12.62 20.94
C GLY A 198 4.45 -11.99 22.32
N ASP A 199 4.83 -10.71 22.48
CA ASP A 199 4.68 -9.96 23.73
C ASP A 199 3.20 -9.79 24.13
N LEU A 200 2.29 -9.75 23.13
CA LEU A 200 0.84 -9.72 23.35
C LEU A 200 0.21 -11.11 23.56
N GLY A 201 1.02 -12.18 23.62
CA GLY A 201 0.55 -13.56 23.79
C GLY A 201 -0.01 -14.20 22.50
N VAL A 202 0.19 -13.59 21.32
CA VAL A 202 -0.26 -14.09 20.02
C VAL A 202 0.92 -14.66 19.23
N ILE A 203 1.38 -15.84 19.67
CA ILE A 203 2.56 -16.49 19.10
C ILE A 203 2.28 -16.93 17.64
N GLN A 204 3.17 -16.55 16.75
CA GLN A 204 3.17 -17.00 15.35
C GLN A 204 4.07 -18.26 15.24
N ALA A 205 3.52 -19.45 15.50
CA ALA A 205 4.29 -20.70 15.50
C ALA A 205 4.81 -21.06 14.10
N ASP A 206 4.00 -20.82 13.06
CA ASP A 206 4.38 -21.07 11.66
C ASP A 206 5.23 -19.93 11.10
N PRO A 207 6.07 -20.19 10.07
CA PRO A 207 6.72 -19.14 9.30
C PRO A 207 5.69 -18.19 8.69
N THR A 208 5.92 -16.88 8.80
CA THR A 208 5.06 -15.89 8.15
C THR A 208 5.27 -15.94 6.64
N VAL A 209 4.18 -16.11 5.89
CA VAL A 209 4.23 -16.11 4.43
C VAL A 209 4.33 -14.67 3.93
N ILE A 210 5.33 -14.41 3.08
CA ILE A 210 5.49 -13.17 2.32
C ILE A 210 5.32 -13.53 0.84
N ASP A 211 4.23 -13.07 0.24
CA ASP A 211 3.97 -13.28 -1.18
C ASP A 211 4.73 -12.25 -2.02
N SER A 212 5.32 -12.70 -3.12
CA SER A 212 5.93 -11.87 -4.17
C SER A 212 5.67 -12.53 -5.51
N ASP A 213 5.52 -11.75 -6.57
CA ASP A 213 5.34 -12.30 -7.92
C ASP A 213 6.66 -12.61 -8.64
N ASN A 214 7.80 -12.38 -7.98
CA ASN A 214 9.13 -12.65 -8.53
C ASN A 214 9.66 -14.03 -8.11
N GLN A 215 9.71 -14.96 -9.07
CA GLN A 215 10.27 -16.30 -8.85
C GLN A 215 11.74 -16.29 -8.43
N GLY A 216 12.52 -15.31 -8.90
CA GLY A 216 13.94 -15.19 -8.54
C GLY A 216 14.14 -14.93 -7.05
N VAL A 217 13.27 -14.13 -6.42
CA VAL A 217 13.31 -13.88 -4.97
C VAL A 217 12.96 -15.15 -4.18
N GLN A 218 11.94 -15.89 -4.61
CA GLN A 218 11.58 -17.18 -4.01
C GLN A 218 12.74 -18.18 -4.06
N LEU A 219 13.40 -18.31 -5.21
CA LEU A 219 14.54 -19.22 -5.37
C LEU A 219 15.75 -18.81 -4.51
N GLN A 220 15.98 -17.50 -4.37
CA GLN A 220 17.06 -16.97 -3.52
C GLN A 220 16.82 -17.22 -2.02
N SER A 221 15.58 -17.36 -1.59
CA SER A 221 15.24 -17.65 -0.20
C SER A 221 15.61 -19.08 0.21
N THR A 222 15.81 -19.98 -0.76
CA THR A 222 16.08 -21.41 -0.51
C THR A 222 17.45 -21.88 -1.03
N LYS A 223 18.08 -21.14 -1.94
CA LYS A 223 19.32 -21.56 -2.58
C LYS A 223 20.37 -20.45 -2.49
N GLN A 224 21.62 -20.85 -2.26
CA GLN A 224 22.75 -19.93 -2.36
C GLN A 224 23.04 -19.67 -3.85
N ILE A 225 22.76 -18.44 -4.31
CA ILE A 225 23.08 -18.03 -5.67
C ILE A 225 24.35 -17.18 -5.59
N ASN A 226 25.46 -17.72 -6.11
CA ASN A 226 26.73 -17.01 -6.20
C ASN A 226 26.71 -16.12 -7.45
N HIS A 227 26.43 -14.83 -7.27
CA HIS A 227 26.66 -13.83 -8.29
C HIS A 227 27.67 -12.79 -7.79
N ALA A 228 28.52 -12.27 -8.68
CA ALA A 228 29.36 -11.11 -8.44
C ALA A 228 28.49 -9.84 -8.35
N THR A 229 27.78 -9.70 -7.23
CA THR A 229 26.76 -8.66 -7.02
C THR A 229 27.21 -7.66 -5.96
N ALA A 230 26.63 -6.46 -5.99
CA ALA A 230 26.93 -5.40 -5.03
C ALA A 230 26.70 -5.88 -3.57
N LYS A 231 27.59 -5.47 -2.65
CA LYS A 231 27.58 -5.91 -1.24
C LYS A 231 26.21 -5.82 -0.58
N HIS A 232 25.48 -4.72 -0.80
CA HIS A 232 24.16 -4.51 -0.19
C HIS A 232 23.10 -5.50 -0.69
N PHE A 233 23.15 -5.87 -1.97
CA PHE A 233 22.25 -6.87 -2.53
C PHE A 233 22.47 -8.25 -1.91
N ARG A 234 23.75 -8.66 -1.79
CA ARG A 234 24.12 -9.92 -1.12
C ARG A 234 23.67 -9.96 0.35
N ILE A 235 23.75 -8.83 1.06
CA ILE A 235 23.26 -8.75 2.45
C ILE A 235 21.75 -8.96 2.50
N SER A 236 20.97 -8.33 1.63
CA SER A 236 19.51 -8.51 1.57
C SER A 236 19.12 -9.96 1.23
N GLN A 237 19.82 -10.59 0.29
CA GLN A 237 19.62 -12.02 -0.05
C GLN A 237 19.95 -12.94 1.13
N ALA A 238 21.08 -12.73 1.79
CA ALA A 238 21.50 -13.51 2.96
C ALA A 238 20.50 -13.37 4.11
N PHE A 239 20.00 -12.15 4.35
CA PHE A 239 19.01 -11.86 5.39
C PHE A 239 17.69 -12.62 5.14
N ILE A 240 17.16 -12.59 3.90
CA ILE A 240 15.94 -13.32 3.53
C ILE A 240 16.15 -14.82 3.73
N ARG A 241 17.27 -15.39 3.26
CA ARG A 241 17.56 -16.83 3.36
C ARG A 241 17.69 -17.28 4.80
N GLN A 242 18.49 -16.58 5.62
CA GLN A 242 18.69 -16.92 7.03
C GLN A 242 17.35 -16.98 7.77
N ASN A 243 16.48 -15.97 7.59
CA ASN A 243 15.17 -15.97 8.25
C ASN A 243 14.24 -17.07 7.74
N GLY A 244 14.42 -17.55 6.50
CA GLY A 244 13.73 -18.73 6.00
C GLY A 244 14.23 -20.02 6.68
N GLU A 245 15.54 -20.18 6.82
CA GLU A 245 16.19 -21.29 7.51
C GLU A 245 15.84 -21.33 9.00
N ASP A 246 15.76 -20.17 9.66
CA ASP A 246 15.36 -20.02 11.06
C ASP A 246 13.84 -20.21 11.30
N GLY A 247 13.05 -20.42 10.25
CA GLY A 247 11.60 -20.63 10.33
C GLY A 247 10.79 -19.34 10.64
N GLY A 248 11.40 -18.17 10.56
CA GLY A 248 10.74 -16.89 10.79
C GLY A 248 9.82 -16.46 9.64
N SER A 249 10.18 -16.79 8.40
CA SER A 249 9.43 -16.42 7.21
C SER A 249 9.54 -17.46 6.10
N ARG A 250 8.61 -17.38 5.15
CA ARG A 250 8.63 -18.15 3.90
C ARG A 250 8.20 -17.27 2.74
N ILE A 251 9.03 -17.22 1.69
CA ILE A 251 8.67 -16.49 0.47
C ILE A 251 7.86 -17.42 -0.42
N ASN A 252 6.69 -16.94 -0.84
CA ASN A 252 5.79 -17.67 -1.72
C ASN A 252 5.59 -16.88 -3.02
N LYS A 253 5.59 -17.58 -4.16
CA LYS A 253 5.29 -16.94 -5.45
C LYS A 253 3.79 -16.90 -5.67
N VAL A 254 3.28 -15.73 -6.04
CA VAL A 254 1.91 -15.52 -6.50
C VAL A 254 1.88 -14.97 -7.92
N ASP A 255 0.74 -15.06 -8.58
CA ASP A 255 0.55 -14.38 -9.86
C ASP A 255 0.50 -12.87 -9.64
N SER A 256 1.04 -12.08 -10.60
CA SER A 256 1.04 -10.60 -10.49
C SER A 256 -0.35 -10.01 -10.29
N LYS A 257 -1.39 -10.60 -10.90
CA LYS A 257 -2.80 -10.18 -10.72
C LYS A 257 -3.32 -10.33 -9.28
N ASP A 258 -2.69 -11.20 -8.47
CA ASP A 258 -3.07 -11.50 -7.09
C ASP A 258 -2.16 -10.79 -6.06
N ASN A 259 -1.14 -10.06 -6.53
CA ASN A 259 -0.25 -9.29 -5.68
C ASN A 259 -0.82 -7.90 -5.38
N ALA A 260 -1.52 -7.74 -4.26
CA ALA A 260 -2.15 -6.48 -3.88
C ALA A 260 -1.13 -5.38 -3.53
N SER A 261 0.15 -5.72 -3.30
CA SER A 261 1.22 -4.73 -3.08
C SER A 261 1.53 -3.86 -4.31
N ASP A 262 1.08 -4.25 -5.51
CA ASP A 262 1.05 -3.41 -6.71
C ASP A 262 0.43 -2.02 -6.46
N THR A 263 -0.56 -1.96 -5.57
CA THR A 263 -1.21 -0.70 -5.18
C THR A 263 -0.25 0.31 -4.54
N PHE A 264 0.88 -0.15 -4.03
CA PHE A 264 1.89 0.68 -3.37
C PHE A 264 3.07 1.05 -4.26
N THR A 265 3.20 0.45 -5.44
CA THR A 265 4.38 0.61 -6.30
C THR A 265 4.07 1.33 -7.61
N LYS A 266 2.86 1.18 -8.15
CA LYS A 266 2.47 1.71 -9.46
C LYS A 266 1.02 2.20 -9.52
N PRO A 267 0.69 3.10 -10.45
CA PRO A 267 -0.70 3.51 -10.66
C PRO A 267 -1.46 2.37 -11.35
N LEU A 268 -2.66 2.06 -10.85
CA LEU A 268 -3.47 0.96 -11.35
C LEU A 268 -4.76 1.47 -12.03
N TYR A 269 -5.23 0.74 -13.04
CA TYR A 269 -6.58 0.91 -13.58
C TYR A 269 -7.65 0.53 -12.55
N ALA A 270 -8.82 1.12 -12.67
CA ALA A 270 -9.89 1.03 -11.67
C ALA A 270 -10.26 -0.40 -11.26
N ALA A 271 -10.30 -1.35 -12.20
CA ALA A 271 -10.67 -2.75 -11.91
C ALA A 271 -9.66 -3.42 -10.96
N ALA A 272 -8.37 -3.39 -11.32
CA ALA A 272 -7.29 -3.95 -10.50
C ALA A 272 -7.18 -3.23 -9.15
N PHE A 273 -7.23 -1.89 -9.16
CA PHE A 273 -7.19 -1.09 -7.94
C PHE A 273 -8.32 -1.46 -6.97
N LYS A 274 -9.56 -1.59 -7.43
CA LYS A 274 -10.71 -1.96 -6.58
C LYS A 274 -10.53 -3.34 -5.93
N THR A 275 -10.01 -4.31 -6.69
CA THR A 275 -9.74 -5.67 -6.19
C THR A 275 -8.68 -5.63 -5.08
N HIS A 276 -7.53 -5.01 -5.33
CA HIS A 276 -6.43 -4.93 -4.37
C HIS A 276 -6.77 -4.09 -3.15
N ARG A 277 -7.49 -2.97 -3.36
CA ARG A 277 -7.97 -2.13 -2.26
C ARG A 277 -8.84 -2.90 -1.27
N LEU A 278 -9.68 -3.83 -1.72
CA LEU A 278 -10.47 -4.69 -0.82
C LEU A 278 -9.56 -5.49 0.12
N THR A 279 -8.45 -6.02 -0.36
CA THR A 279 -7.48 -6.76 0.44
C THR A 279 -6.83 -5.88 1.50
N ILE A 280 -6.36 -4.68 1.12
CA ILE A 280 -5.60 -3.78 2.01
C ILE A 280 -6.47 -2.97 2.96
N MET A 281 -7.67 -2.59 2.54
CA MET A 281 -8.59 -1.75 3.33
C MET A 281 -9.71 -2.53 4.00
N GLY A 282 -9.98 -3.76 3.56
CA GLY A 282 -11.16 -4.52 3.96
C GLY A 282 -12.46 -3.99 3.33
N PRO A 283 -13.58 -4.68 3.59
CA PRO A 283 -14.89 -4.29 3.10
C PRO A 283 -15.31 -2.91 3.63
N GLN A 284 -15.86 -2.07 2.75
CA GLN A 284 -16.33 -0.73 3.10
C GLN A 284 -17.87 -0.73 3.11
N ALA A 285 -18.47 -0.81 4.31
CA ALA A 285 -19.91 -0.67 4.43
C ALA A 285 -20.34 0.79 4.20
N PRO A 286 -21.51 1.01 3.56
CA PRO A 286 -22.13 2.32 3.50
C PRO A 286 -22.36 2.91 4.90
N PRO A 287 -22.42 4.24 5.05
CA PRO A 287 -22.81 4.88 6.31
C PRO A 287 -24.16 4.34 6.80
N GLY A 288 -24.23 3.92 8.07
CA GLY A 288 -25.46 3.38 8.68
C GLY A 288 -25.73 1.89 8.40
N SER A 289 -24.92 1.19 7.61
CA SER A 289 -25.02 -0.25 7.40
C SER A 289 -24.31 -1.03 8.52
N THR A 290 -24.96 -2.03 9.08
CA THR A 290 -24.39 -2.96 10.08
C THR A 290 -23.66 -4.15 9.44
N THR A 291 -23.71 -4.32 8.12
CA THR A 291 -23.15 -5.46 7.40
C THR A 291 -21.86 -5.09 6.65
N ALA A 292 -20.76 -4.88 7.37
CA ALA A 292 -19.46 -4.61 6.75
C ALA A 292 -18.69 -5.89 6.35
N CYS A 293 -18.89 -7.00 7.07
CA CYS A 293 -18.20 -8.24 6.77
C CYS A 293 -19.09 -9.20 5.96
N PRO A 294 -18.61 -9.75 4.83
CA PRO A 294 -19.36 -10.78 4.10
C PRO A 294 -19.54 -11.99 5.01
N ARG A 295 -20.78 -12.32 5.38
CA ARG A 295 -21.07 -13.59 6.03
C ARG A 295 -20.71 -14.71 5.05
N ARG A 296 -19.95 -15.73 5.47
CA ARG A 296 -19.81 -16.97 4.69
C ARG A 296 -21.24 -17.43 4.32
N GLY A 297 -21.48 -17.67 3.03
CA GLY A 297 -22.69 -18.33 2.58
C GLY A 297 -22.88 -19.61 3.39
N GLY A 298 -23.97 -19.68 4.15
CA GLY A 298 -24.35 -20.93 4.83
C GLY A 298 -24.48 -22.00 3.76
N VAL A 299 -23.74 -23.07 3.93
CA VAL A 299 -24.02 -24.34 3.28
C VAL A 299 -25.44 -24.69 3.73
N THR A 300 -26.41 -24.53 2.86
CA THR A 300 -27.75 -25.08 3.06
C THR A 300 -27.58 -26.59 3.07
N GLU A 301 -27.51 -27.19 4.26
CA GLU A 301 -27.77 -28.60 4.39
C GLU A 301 -29.18 -28.86 3.85
N ASN A 302 -29.27 -29.41 2.66
CA ASN A 302 -30.48 -30.04 2.18
C ASN A 302 -30.77 -31.23 3.10
N LYS A 303 -31.63 -31.04 4.08
CA LYS A 303 -32.32 -32.15 4.74
C LYS A 303 -33.32 -32.71 3.72
N SER A 304 -32.92 -33.73 3.01
CA SER A 304 -33.81 -34.66 2.33
C SER A 304 -34.44 -35.54 3.41
N SER A 305 -35.68 -35.33 3.70
CA SER A 305 -36.58 -36.30 4.31
C SER A 305 -36.92 -37.41 3.32
#